data_7f898b9cbcf8d2c9b5b3674ab0e3f633
#
_entry.id   7f898b9cbcf8d2c9b5b3674ab0e3f633
#
_cell.length_a   1.000
_cell.length_b   1.000
_cell.length_c   1.000
_cell.angle_alpha   90.00
_cell.angle_beta   90.00
_cell.angle_gamma   90.00
#
_symmetry.space_group_name_H-M   'P 1'
#
loop_
_entity.id
_entity.type
_entity.pdbx_description
1 polymer ?
#
loop_
_entity_poly.entity_id
_entity_poly.type
_entity_poly.pdbx_seq_one_letter_code
_entity_poly.pdbx_strand_id
1 'polypeptide(L)'
;MIQLASPVFPGTSPSAVSALVHERLCVVARHYDDAAEHLAGLASRIASLAETHGAWEGPGARSFRARADRHEQELRGASQRCRETAQLVRTGAAALAERVAAVESIAQVGAPMAAALSTVLGVGLAMGHAASASWGGTP
;
A
#
# COMPACT_ATOMS: atom_id res chain seq x y z
N MET A 1 -27.07 7.25 -33.98
CA MET A 1 -25.64 6.99 -33.69
C MET A 1 -25.27 7.72 -32.41
N ILE A 2 -25.21 7.02 -31.28
CA ILE A 2 -24.85 7.61 -30.00
C ILE A 2 -23.35 7.38 -29.85
N GLN A 3 -22.58 8.45 -29.99
CA GLN A 3 -21.13 8.47 -29.78
C GLN A 3 -20.92 8.48 -28.28
N LEU A 4 -20.61 7.32 -27.70
CA LEU A 4 -20.16 7.19 -26.31
C LEU A 4 -18.76 7.84 -26.22
N ALA A 5 -18.75 9.12 -25.81
CA ALA A 5 -17.54 9.79 -25.42
C ALA A 5 -16.97 9.10 -24.20
N SER A 6 -15.89 8.33 -24.37
CA SER A 6 -15.11 7.80 -23.26
C SER A 6 -14.59 8.97 -22.42
N PRO A 7 -14.81 9.00 -21.11
CA PRO A 7 -14.22 10.03 -20.26
C PRO A 7 -12.69 9.85 -20.30
N VAL A 8 -12.01 10.76 -20.97
CA VAL A 8 -10.55 10.90 -20.89
C VAL A 8 -10.25 11.45 -19.49
N PHE A 9 -9.97 10.56 -18.55
CA PHE A 9 -9.35 10.97 -17.30
C PHE A 9 -7.94 11.48 -17.62
N PRO A 10 -7.60 12.73 -17.23
CA PRO A 10 -6.26 13.25 -17.46
C PRO A 10 -5.27 12.36 -16.70
N GLY A 11 -4.36 11.76 -17.46
CA GLY A 11 -3.33 10.81 -17.12
C GLY A 11 -2.72 10.88 -15.73
N THR A 12 -3.37 10.29 -14.76
CA THR A 12 -2.69 9.82 -13.56
C THR A 12 -1.97 8.54 -13.97
N SER A 13 -0.66 8.62 -14.17
CA SER A 13 0.13 7.43 -14.45
C SER A 13 -0.05 6.44 -13.27
N PRO A 14 -0.15 5.13 -13.51
CA PRO A 14 -0.27 4.14 -12.46
C PRO A 14 0.85 4.24 -11.40
N SER A 15 2.05 4.69 -11.78
CA SER A 15 3.14 5.01 -10.86
C SER A 15 2.81 6.14 -9.89
N ALA A 16 2.09 7.18 -10.32
CA ALA A 16 1.67 8.27 -9.43
C ALA A 16 0.64 7.79 -8.39
N VAL A 17 -0.30 6.92 -8.79
CA VAL A 17 -1.27 6.32 -7.85
C VAL A 17 -0.58 5.41 -6.86
N SER A 18 0.37 4.59 -7.32
CA SER A 18 1.16 3.70 -6.45
C SER A 18 1.97 4.50 -5.42
N ALA A 19 2.63 5.57 -5.84
CA ALA A 19 3.39 6.44 -4.95
C ALA A 19 2.49 7.09 -3.89
N LEU A 20 1.30 7.57 -4.26
CA LEU A 20 0.34 8.15 -3.33
C LEU A 20 -0.16 7.13 -2.30
N VAL A 21 -0.49 5.91 -2.75
CA VAL A 21 -0.94 4.84 -1.86
C VAL A 21 0.18 4.44 -0.89
N HIS A 22 1.40 4.29 -1.39
CA HIS A 22 2.58 3.99 -0.56
C HIS A 22 2.80 5.08 0.49
N GLU A 23 2.76 6.36 0.11
CA GLU A 23 2.90 7.48 1.03
C GLU A 23 1.81 7.46 2.12
N ARG A 24 0.56 7.22 1.75
CA ARG A 24 -0.56 7.14 2.71
C ARG A 24 -0.40 5.98 3.69
N LEU A 25 0.04 4.82 3.23
CA LEU A 25 0.33 3.69 4.11
C LEU A 25 1.50 3.97 5.05
N CYS A 26 2.55 4.67 4.60
CA CYS A 26 3.64 5.10 5.45
C CYS A 26 3.20 6.11 6.52
N VAL A 27 2.24 6.99 6.21
CA VAL A 27 1.62 7.89 7.22
C VAL A 27 0.89 7.06 8.28
N VAL A 28 0.09 6.08 7.87
CA VAL A 28 -0.63 5.19 8.80
C VAL A 28 0.36 4.43 9.69
N ALA A 29 1.45 3.90 9.14
CA ALA A 29 2.47 3.22 9.93
C ALA A 29 3.10 4.13 10.99
N ARG A 30 3.38 5.39 10.65
CA ARG A 30 3.89 6.39 11.62
C ARG A 30 2.90 6.63 12.76
N HIS A 31 1.60 6.75 12.48
CA HIS A 31 0.60 6.91 13.54
C HIS A 31 0.58 5.72 14.51
N TYR A 32 0.81 4.49 14.02
CA TYR A 32 0.95 3.34 14.91
C TYR A 32 2.23 3.39 15.75
N ASP A 33 3.35 3.88 15.21
CA ASP A 33 4.58 4.07 15.99
C ASP A 33 4.38 5.14 17.07
N ASP A 34 3.78 6.29 16.74
CA ASP A 34 3.48 7.36 17.70
C ASP A 34 2.56 6.83 18.82
N ALA A 35 1.55 6.05 18.47
CA ALA A 35 0.67 5.41 19.45
C ALA A 35 1.44 4.42 20.35
N ALA A 36 2.37 3.64 19.77
CA ALA A 36 3.21 2.72 20.53
C ALA A 36 4.11 3.44 21.54
N GLU A 37 4.72 4.55 21.14
CA GLU A 37 5.55 5.37 22.03
C GLU A 37 4.70 5.99 23.15
N HIS A 38 3.52 6.49 22.83
CA HIS A 38 2.60 7.05 23.83
C HIS A 38 2.18 6.00 24.87
N LEU A 39 1.82 4.80 24.43
CA LEU A 39 1.45 3.68 25.31
C LEU A 39 2.63 3.23 26.20
N ALA A 40 3.85 3.16 25.64
CA ALA A 40 5.06 2.87 26.40
C ALA A 40 5.33 3.94 27.48
N GLY A 41 5.14 5.22 27.14
CA GLY A 41 5.26 6.32 28.08
C GLY A 41 4.24 6.24 29.21
N LEU A 42 3.00 5.86 28.92
CA LEU A 42 1.98 5.63 29.95
C LEU A 42 2.33 4.46 30.86
N ALA A 43 2.83 3.35 30.31
CA ALA A 43 3.29 2.22 31.09
C ALA A 43 4.40 2.61 32.09
N SER A 44 5.40 3.39 31.62
CA SER A 44 6.49 3.89 32.46
C SER A 44 5.98 4.81 33.59
N ARG A 45 4.98 5.65 33.30
CA ARG A 45 4.36 6.52 34.32
C ARG A 45 3.62 5.70 35.38
N ILE A 46 2.93 4.64 35.00
CA ILE A 46 2.26 3.74 35.96
C ILE A 46 3.30 3.05 36.84
N ALA A 47 4.40 2.53 36.28
CA ALA A 47 5.48 1.93 37.04
C ALA A 47 6.08 2.91 38.06
N SER A 48 6.38 4.14 37.62
CA SER A 48 6.89 5.20 38.50
C SER A 48 5.93 5.57 39.62
N LEU A 49 4.61 5.61 39.35
CA LEU A 49 3.62 5.86 40.39
C LEU A 49 3.58 4.72 41.42
N ALA A 50 3.71 3.47 40.99
CA ALA A 50 3.75 2.31 41.87
C ALA A 50 5.00 2.34 42.78
N GLU A 51 6.15 2.76 42.26
CA GLU A 51 7.39 2.93 43.01
C GLU A 51 7.28 4.08 44.06
N THR A 52 6.73 5.23 43.64
CA THR A 52 6.57 6.40 44.54
C THR A 52 5.71 6.05 45.77
N HIS A 53 4.77 5.16 45.63
CA HIS A 53 3.91 4.69 46.73
C HIS A 53 4.43 3.41 47.40
N GLY A 54 5.70 3.06 47.17
CA GLY A 54 6.34 1.84 47.73
C GLY A 54 6.33 1.75 49.26
N ALA A 55 6.37 2.88 49.94
CA ALA A 55 6.30 2.94 51.41
C ALA A 55 4.91 2.66 51.97
N TRP A 56 3.85 2.64 51.15
CA TRP A 56 2.50 2.32 51.57
C TRP A 56 2.35 0.82 51.79
N GLU A 57 1.84 0.41 52.98
CA GLU A 57 1.69 -0.98 53.35
C GLU A 57 0.21 -1.37 53.61
N GLY A 58 -0.02 -2.68 53.65
CA GLY A 58 -1.32 -3.27 53.95
C GLY A 58 -2.04 -3.83 52.72
N PRO A 59 -3.29 -4.35 52.92
CA PRO A 59 -4.06 -5.01 51.86
C PRO A 59 -4.37 -4.09 50.66
N GLY A 60 -4.65 -2.81 50.92
CA GLY A 60 -4.92 -1.81 49.89
C GLY A 60 -3.72 -1.55 49.01
N ALA A 61 -2.50 -1.46 49.60
CA ALA A 61 -1.27 -1.29 48.88
C ALA A 61 -0.97 -2.48 47.96
N ARG A 62 -1.20 -3.70 48.42
CA ARG A 62 -1.04 -4.90 47.57
C ARG A 62 -2.00 -4.92 46.40
N SER A 63 -3.27 -4.58 46.65
CA SER A 63 -4.27 -4.49 45.57
C SER A 63 -3.92 -3.39 44.53
N PHE A 64 -3.41 -2.24 44.99
CA PHE A 64 -2.97 -1.17 44.13
C PHE A 64 -1.81 -1.59 43.24
N ARG A 65 -0.75 -2.20 43.84
CA ARG A 65 0.42 -2.68 43.08
C ARG A 65 0.03 -3.73 42.05
N ALA A 66 -0.74 -4.73 42.45
CA ALA A 66 -1.20 -5.76 41.51
C ALA A 66 -2.03 -5.21 40.33
N ARG A 67 -2.78 -4.14 40.58
CA ARG A 67 -3.53 -3.45 39.50
C ARG A 67 -2.60 -2.61 38.62
N ALA A 68 -1.66 -1.90 39.21
CA ALA A 68 -0.66 -1.13 38.47
C ALA A 68 0.19 -2.03 37.57
N ASP A 69 0.70 -3.14 38.08
CA ASP A 69 1.47 -4.13 37.32
C ASP A 69 0.67 -4.68 36.11
N ARG A 70 -0.62 -4.98 36.34
CA ARG A 70 -1.49 -5.45 35.25
C ARG A 70 -1.66 -4.40 34.18
N HIS A 71 -1.96 -3.16 34.53
CA HIS A 71 -2.12 -2.08 33.57
C HIS A 71 -0.82 -1.75 32.84
N GLU A 72 0.31 -1.81 33.52
CA GLU A 72 1.61 -1.66 32.90
C GLU A 72 1.85 -2.73 31.84
N GLN A 73 1.58 -3.99 32.14
CA GLN A 73 1.70 -5.11 31.21
C GLN A 73 0.74 -4.98 30.02
N GLU A 74 -0.52 -4.58 30.25
CA GLU A 74 -1.51 -4.34 29.21
C GLU A 74 -1.05 -3.23 28.24
N LEU A 75 -0.53 -2.13 28.75
CA LEU A 75 -0.03 -1.01 27.96
C LEU A 75 1.23 -1.39 27.17
N ARG A 76 2.16 -2.13 27.76
CA ARG A 76 3.33 -2.65 27.05
C ARG A 76 2.94 -3.61 25.93
N GLY A 77 1.98 -4.50 26.19
CA GLY A 77 1.44 -5.41 25.19
C GLY A 77 0.74 -4.66 24.04
N ALA A 78 -0.02 -3.61 24.37
CA ALA A 78 -0.65 -2.76 23.35
C ALA A 78 0.39 -1.99 22.52
N SER A 79 1.41 -1.42 23.15
CA SER A 79 2.54 -0.78 22.47
C SER A 79 3.24 -1.72 21.49
N GLN A 80 3.49 -2.95 21.90
CA GLN A 80 4.12 -3.93 21.04
C GLN A 80 3.23 -4.28 19.83
N ARG A 81 1.93 -4.48 20.03
CA ARG A 81 0.99 -4.72 18.90
C ARG A 81 0.95 -3.55 17.92
N CYS A 82 1.03 -2.32 18.40
CA CYS A 82 1.10 -1.14 17.52
C CYS A 82 2.37 -1.16 16.66
N ARG A 83 3.54 -1.49 17.22
CA ARG A 83 4.80 -1.61 16.47
C ARG A 83 4.73 -2.71 15.41
N GLU A 84 4.19 -3.86 15.76
CA GLU A 84 3.98 -4.98 14.83
C GLU A 84 3.06 -4.58 13.68
N THR A 85 1.96 -3.88 14.00
CA THR A 85 1.04 -3.37 12.98
C THR A 85 1.73 -2.35 12.06
N ALA A 86 2.51 -1.42 12.61
CA ALA A 86 3.28 -0.46 11.82
C ALA A 86 4.23 -1.17 10.84
N GLN A 87 4.90 -2.23 11.31
CA GLN A 87 5.80 -3.02 10.47
C GLN A 87 5.04 -3.78 9.37
N LEU A 88 3.90 -4.39 9.68
CA LEU A 88 3.06 -5.06 8.69
C LEU A 88 2.57 -4.09 7.61
N VAL A 89 2.15 -2.88 7.99
CA VAL A 89 1.73 -1.85 7.05
C VAL A 89 2.88 -1.43 6.12
N ARG A 90 4.10 -1.25 6.64
CA ARG A 90 5.28 -0.94 5.82
C ARG A 90 5.62 -2.06 4.85
N THR A 91 5.62 -3.29 5.32
CA THR A 91 5.89 -4.47 4.48
C THR A 91 4.83 -4.61 3.38
N GLY A 92 3.56 -4.42 3.72
CA GLY A 92 2.45 -4.42 2.75
C GLY A 92 2.57 -3.30 1.71
N ALA A 93 2.97 -2.10 2.15
CA ALA A 93 3.18 -0.96 1.26
C ALA A 93 4.33 -1.22 0.26
N ALA A 94 5.44 -1.81 0.71
CA ALA A 94 6.55 -2.18 -0.15
C ALA A 94 6.15 -3.27 -1.16
N ALA A 95 5.49 -4.33 -0.71
CA ALA A 95 5.02 -5.40 -1.59
C ALA A 95 4.02 -4.91 -2.64
N LEU A 96 3.15 -3.96 -2.28
CA LEU A 96 2.23 -3.34 -3.22
C LEU A 96 2.98 -2.52 -4.29
N ALA A 97 3.96 -1.72 -3.88
CA ALA A 97 4.79 -0.95 -4.80
C ALA A 97 5.53 -1.84 -5.80
N GLU A 98 6.12 -2.94 -5.35
CA GLU A 98 6.78 -3.93 -6.21
C GLU A 98 5.81 -4.55 -7.23
N ARG A 99 4.61 -4.93 -6.80
CA ARG A 99 3.60 -5.52 -7.70
C ARG A 99 3.13 -4.52 -8.75
N VAL A 100 2.93 -3.28 -8.38
CA VAL A 100 2.54 -2.23 -9.35
C VAL A 100 3.66 -1.99 -10.35
N ALA A 101 4.92 -1.88 -9.91
CA ALA A 101 6.08 -1.75 -10.80
C ALA A 101 6.21 -2.94 -11.76
N ALA A 102 5.94 -4.16 -11.31
CA ALA A 102 5.94 -5.35 -12.17
C ALA A 102 4.84 -5.28 -13.23
N VAL A 103 3.63 -4.85 -12.88
CA VAL A 103 2.53 -4.67 -13.84
C VAL A 103 2.86 -3.59 -14.86
N GLU A 104 3.43 -2.48 -14.42
CA GLU A 104 3.87 -1.40 -15.32
C GLU A 104 4.94 -1.87 -16.30
N SER A 105 5.92 -2.64 -15.85
CA SER A 105 6.96 -3.20 -16.72
C SER A 105 6.39 -4.12 -17.79
N ILE A 106 5.42 -4.96 -17.44
CA ILE A 106 4.72 -5.83 -18.40
C ILE A 106 3.93 -5.00 -19.41
N ALA A 107 3.23 -3.96 -18.98
CA ALA A 107 2.49 -3.08 -19.86
C ALA A 107 3.41 -2.34 -20.85
N GLN A 108 4.59 -1.89 -20.40
CA GLN A 108 5.58 -1.24 -21.25
C GLN A 108 6.19 -2.18 -22.30
N VAL A 109 6.40 -3.45 -21.96
CA VAL A 109 6.89 -4.45 -22.92
C VAL A 109 5.79 -4.87 -23.90
N GLY A 110 4.53 -4.96 -23.45
CA GLY A 110 3.39 -5.34 -24.27
C GLY A 110 2.99 -4.29 -25.31
N ALA A 111 3.12 -3.01 -25.00
CA ALA A 111 2.74 -1.91 -25.89
C ALA A 111 3.50 -1.91 -27.24
N PRO A 112 4.84 -2.03 -27.30
CA PRO A 112 5.55 -2.09 -28.57
C PRO A 112 5.26 -3.36 -29.37
N MET A 113 4.99 -4.48 -28.72
CA MET A 113 4.58 -5.73 -29.40
C MET A 113 3.20 -5.57 -30.05
N ALA A 114 2.25 -4.98 -29.37
CA ALA A 114 0.92 -4.72 -29.94
C ALA A 114 0.99 -3.74 -31.13
N ALA A 115 1.82 -2.71 -31.04
CA ALA A 115 2.07 -1.78 -32.14
C ALA A 115 2.74 -2.47 -33.34
N ALA A 116 3.73 -3.33 -33.10
CA ALA A 116 4.39 -4.11 -34.15
C ALA A 116 3.41 -5.06 -34.87
N LEU A 117 2.56 -5.76 -34.11
CA LEU A 117 1.54 -6.64 -34.67
C LEU A 117 0.50 -5.87 -35.50
N SER A 118 0.05 -4.70 -35.05
CA SER A 118 -0.88 -3.87 -35.81
C SER A 118 -0.27 -3.35 -37.13
N THR A 119 1.01 -3.03 -37.11
CA THR A 119 1.75 -2.61 -38.32
C THR A 119 1.88 -3.77 -39.34
N VAL A 120 2.23 -4.97 -38.87
CA VAL A 120 2.33 -6.15 -39.73
C VAL A 120 0.97 -6.52 -40.32
N LEU A 121 -0.12 -6.49 -39.53
CA LEU A 121 -1.47 -6.77 -40.00
C LEU A 121 -1.93 -5.68 -41.01
N GLY A 122 -1.63 -4.41 -40.74
CA GLY A 122 -1.96 -3.30 -41.64
C GLY A 122 -1.26 -3.41 -42.99
N VAL A 123 0.01 -3.78 -43.04
CA VAL A 123 0.76 -4.02 -44.27
C VAL A 123 0.22 -5.24 -45.03
N GLY A 124 -0.15 -6.32 -44.32
CA GLY A 124 -0.74 -7.49 -44.94
C GLY A 124 -2.07 -7.21 -45.65
N LEU A 125 -2.93 -6.38 -45.07
CA LEU A 125 -4.20 -5.97 -45.67
C LEU A 125 -3.96 -5.03 -46.90
N ALA A 126 -3.02 -4.14 -46.82
CA ALA A 126 -2.68 -3.26 -47.96
C ALA A 126 -2.13 -4.04 -49.17
N MET A 127 -1.31 -5.04 -48.95
CA MET A 127 -0.80 -5.92 -50.05
C MET A 127 -1.92 -6.79 -50.63
N GLY A 128 -2.85 -7.26 -49.82
CA GLY A 128 -4.00 -8.06 -50.28
C GLY A 128 -4.92 -7.26 -51.22
N HIS A 129 -5.13 -5.99 -50.96
CA HIS A 129 -5.91 -5.12 -51.83
C HIS A 129 -5.22 -4.76 -53.17
N ALA A 130 -3.91 -4.61 -53.17
CA ALA A 130 -3.14 -4.37 -54.37
C ALA A 130 -3.13 -5.57 -55.35
N ALA A 131 -3.09 -6.77 -54.80
CA ALA A 131 -3.13 -8.01 -55.59
C ALA A 131 -4.49 -8.28 -56.26
N SER A 132 -5.59 -7.92 -55.63
CA SER A 132 -6.95 -8.09 -56.17
C SER A 132 -7.29 -7.08 -57.27
N ALA A 133 -6.63 -5.90 -57.32
CA ALA A 133 -6.87 -4.89 -58.36
C ALA A 133 -6.20 -5.21 -59.69
N SER A 134 -5.22 -6.13 -59.75
CA SER A 134 -4.48 -6.45 -60.98
C SER A 134 -5.12 -7.56 -61.85
N TRP A 135 -6.22 -8.20 -61.41
CA TRP A 135 -6.88 -9.29 -62.13
C TRP A 135 -8.18 -8.85 -62.87
N GLY A 136 -8.50 -7.58 -62.86
CA GLY A 136 -9.72 -7.03 -63.47
C GLY A 136 -9.44 -6.22 -64.74
N GLY A 137 -8.85 -6.78 -65.78
CA GLY A 137 -8.67 -6.09 -67.05
C GLY A 137 -8.21 -6.98 -68.18
N THR A 138 -9.20 -7.53 -68.97
CA THR A 138 -9.30 -7.28 -70.42
C THR A 138 -10.38 -8.13 -71.05
N PRO A 139 -11.19 -7.59 -71.97
CA PRO A 139 -11.99 -8.38 -72.89
C PRO A 139 -11.15 -8.94 -74.03
#